data_93e8fe148d9799ab9fadedc45061da0c
#
_entry.id   93e8fe148d9799ab9fadedc45061da0c
#
_cell.length_a   1.000
_cell.length_b   1.000
_cell.length_c   1.000
_cell.angle_alpha   90.00
_cell.angle_beta   90.00
_cell.angle_gamma   90.00
#
_symmetry.space_group_name_H-M   'P 1'
#
loop_
_entity.id
_entity.type
_entity.pdbx_description
1 polymer ?
#
loop_
_entity_poly.entity_id
_entity_poly.type
_entity_poly.pdbx_seq_one_letter_code
_entity_poly.pdbx_strand_id
1 'polypeptide(L)'
;MKFTTKEPINKGWSSDKKYCVTDEKGTRYLLRVSDIAQYDTKQSEFNMMKQVYSLGVPMCQPIEFGVCEEGVYSVQSWIDGVDAEEVISDQSDTEQYVYGLEAGRILRRIHSIPAPETQEDWESRFNRKMDCKIRRYGECPVKYENGQAFIDYINENRHLLKNRPQVYQHGDYHIGNMKIDRKGQLH
;
A
#
# COMPACT_ATOMS: atom_id res chain seq x y z
N MET A 1 -7.63 -22.01 7.07
CA MET A 1 -6.36 -22.80 7.00
C MET A 1 -5.88 -23.19 8.40
N LYS A 2 -5.04 -24.26 8.55
CA LYS A 2 -4.38 -24.60 9.83
C LYS A 2 -2.89 -24.28 9.71
N PHE A 3 -2.33 -23.67 10.75
CA PHE A 3 -0.92 -23.30 10.80
C PHE A 3 -0.22 -24.03 11.96
N THR A 4 1.01 -24.44 11.73
CA THR A 4 1.88 -25.13 12.69
C THR A 4 2.80 -24.16 13.43
N THR A 5 3.11 -23.02 12.80
CA THR A 5 3.92 -21.94 13.40
C THR A 5 3.27 -20.58 13.19
N LYS A 6 3.52 -19.64 14.10
CA LYS A 6 3.05 -18.25 14.03
C LYS A 6 4.13 -17.33 14.63
N GLU A 7 4.90 -16.68 13.76
CA GLU A 7 6.02 -15.81 14.14
C GLU A 7 5.64 -14.35 13.89
N PRO A 8 5.74 -13.44 14.88
CA PRO A 8 5.35 -12.05 14.72
C PRO A 8 6.31 -11.29 13.80
N ILE A 9 5.75 -10.37 12.98
CA ILE A 9 6.49 -9.44 12.13
C ILE A 9 6.30 -8.03 12.68
N ASN A 10 7.38 -7.45 13.22
CA ASN A 10 7.38 -6.13 13.84
C ASN A 10 7.77 -5.00 12.87
N LYS A 11 7.54 -5.18 11.56
CA LYS A 11 7.86 -4.18 10.53
C LYS A 11 6.61 -3.45 10.04
N GLY A 12 6.75 -2.13 9.78
CA GLY A 12 5.73 -1.25 9.18
C GLY A 12 4.83 -0.56 10.21
N TRP A 13 4.13 0.48 9.76
CA TRP A 13 3.35 1.43 10.57
C TRP A 13 1.87 1.09 10.73
N SER A 14 1.42 0.00 10.11
CA SER A 14 0.02 -0.45 10.21
C SER A 14 -0.29 -0.93 11.63
N SER A 15 -1.49 -0.64 12.12
CA SER A 15 -2.01 -1.17 13.39
C SER A 15 -2.32 -2.67 13.34
N ASP A 16 -2.29 -3.29 12.16
CA ASP A 16 -2.52 -4.72 12.01
C ASP A 16 -1.40 -5.52 12.67
N LYS A 17 -1.76 -6.56 13.40
CA LYS A 17 -0.80 -7.59 13.82
C LYS A 17 -0.45 -8.43 12.60
N LYS A 18 0.85 -8.61 12.34
CA LYS A 18 1.37 -9.35 11.19
C LYS A 18 2.18 -10.55 11.66
N TYR A 19 2.02 -11.67 10.96
CA TYR A 19 2.73 -12.90 11.28
C TYR A 19 3.19 -13.61 10.01
N CYS A 20 4.39 -14.18 10.07
CA CYS A 20 4.78 -15.28 9.20
C CYS A 20 4.21 -16.55 9.79
N VAL A 21 3.38 -17.27 9.04
CA VAL A 21 2.77 -18.52 9.47
C VAL A 21 3.13 -19.64 8.50
N THR A 22 3.27 -20.86 9.01
CA THR A 22 3.61 -22.03 8.20
C THR A 22 2.51 -23.08 8.34
N ASP A 23 2.10 -23.69 7.25
CA ASP A 23 1.12 -24.78 7.25
C ASP A 23 1.78 -26.15 7.54
N GLU A 24 0.98 -27.20 7.60
CA GLU A 24 1.44 -28.60 7.85
C GLU A 24 2.38 -29.12 6.76
N LYS A 25 2.41 -28.48 5.58
CA LYS A 25 3.28 -28.84 4.45
C LYS A 25 4.58 -28.03 4.41
N GLY A 26 4.80 -27.13 5.37
CA GLY A 26 5.95 -26.25 5.41
C GLY A 26 5.83 -25.00 4.50
N THR A 27 4.65 -24.72 3.94
CA THR A 27 4.43 -23.54 3.12
C THR A 27 4.21 -22.31 4.01
N ARG A 28 4.91 -21.22 3.70
CA ARG A 28 4.81 -19.96 4.46
C ARG A 28 3.74 -19.03 3.88
N TYR A 29 3.11 -18.26 4.77
CA TYR A 29 2.10 -17.27 4.43
C TYR A 29 2.27 -16.03 5.30
N LEU A 30 1.77 -14.90 4.82
CA LEU A 30 1.58 -13.68 5.60
C LEU A 30 0.14 -13.70 6.15
N LEU A 31 0.02 -13.76 7.48
CA LEU A 31 -1.24 -13.59 8.20
C LEU A 31 -1.30 -12.17 8.76
N ARG A 32 -2.38 -11.45 8.46
CA ARG A 32 -2.68 -10.14 9.06
C ARG A 32 -3.95 -10.26 9.87
N VAL A 33 -3.94 -9.68 11.08
CA VAL A 33 -5.10 -9.66 11.97
C VAL A 33 -5.36 -8.21 12.38
N SER A 34 -6.59 -7.78 12.23
CA SER A 34 -7.06 -6.41 12.53
C SER A 34 -8.27 -6.46 13.46
N ASP A 35 -8.59 -5.35 14.11
CA ASP A 35 -9.77 -5.21 14.93
C ASP A 35 -11.05 -5.52 14.13
N ILE A 36 -12.02 -6.17 14.76
CA ILE A 36 -13.30 -6.54 14.14
C ILE A 36 -14.09 -5.33 13.65
N ALA A 37 -13.95 -4.17 14.30
CA ALA A 37 -14.57 -2.92 13.86
C ALA A 37 -14.09 -2.46 12.47
N GLN A 38 -12.99 -3.02 11.96
CA GLN A 38 -12.46 -2.73 10.63
C GLN A 38 -12.93 -3.73 9.55
N TYR A 39 -13.86 -4.63 9.86
CA TYR A 39 -14.26 -5.72 8.96
C TYR A 39 -14.56 -5.23 7.54
N ASP A 40 -15.46 -4.26 7.37
CA ASP A 40 -15.88 -3.79 6.04
C ASP A 40 -14.72 -3.15 5.25
N THR A 41 -13.89 -2.40 5.95
CA THR A 41 -12.69 -1.79 5.37
C THR A 41 -11.70 -2.86 4.90
N LYS A 42 -11.41 -3.85 5.75
CA LYS A 42 -10.47 -4.93 5.45
C LYS A 42 -11.00 -5.88 4.37
N GLN A 43 -12.30 -6.10 4.34
CA GLN A 43 -12.92 -6.87 3.26
C GLN A 43 -12.80 -6.15 1.92
N SER A 44 -13.04 -4.84 1.89
CA SER A 44 -12.87 -4.02 0.70
C SER A 44 -11.42 -4.00 0.22
N GLU A 45 -10.46 -3.83 1.14
CA GLU A 45 -9.02 -3.92 0.85
C GLU A 45 -8.66 -5.28 0.25
N PHE A 46 -9.14 -6.38 0.84
CA PHE A 46 -8.87 -7.74 0.37
C PHE A 46 -9.48 -8.01 -1.03
N ASN A 47 -10.68 -7.51 -1.30
CA ASN A 47 -11.31 -7.61 -2.62
C ASN A 47 -10.53 -6.81 -3.67
N MET A 48 -10.04 -5.64 -3.33
CA MET A 48 -9.16 -4.84 -4.20
C MET A 48 -7.84 -5.56 -4.48
N MET A 49 -7.23 -6.20 -3.47
CA MET A 49 -6.02 -7.01 -3.66
C MET A 49 -6.25 -8.14 -4.67
N LYS A 50 -7.42 -8.84 -4.61
CA LYS A 50 -7.79 -9.86 -5.60
C LYS A 50 -7.87 -9.28 -7.01
N GLN A 51 -8.45 -8.09 -7.15
CA GLN A 51 -8.57 -7.42 -8.44
C GLN A 51 -7.20 -7.03 -8.99
N VAL A 52 -6.33 -6.42 -8.17
CA VAL A 52 -4.95 -6.08 -8.57
C VAL A 52 -4.16 -7.33 -8.94
N TYR A 53 -4.26 -8.40 -8.14
CA TYR A 53 -3.59 -9.66 -8.42
C TYR A 53 -4.04 -10.29 -9.75
N SER A 54 -5.33 -10.21 -10.08
CA SER A 54 -5.89 -10.73 -11.34
C SER A 54 -5.35 -10.04 -12.60
N LEU A 55 -4.79 -8.82 -12.47
CA LEU A 55 -4.11 -8.12 -13.55
C LEU A 55 -2.66 -8.61 -13.79
N GLY A 56 -2.23 -9.62 -13.07
CA GLY A 56 -0.87 -10.15 -13.16
C GLY A 56 0.18 -9.22 -12.52
N VAL A 57 -0.23 -8.40 -11.56
CA VAL A 57 0.70 -7.61 -10.74
C VAL A 57 1.46 -8.60 -9.83
N PRO A 58 2.80 -8.60 -9.84
CA PRO A 58 3.60 -9.42 -8.93
C PRO A 58 3.44 -8.87 -7.50
N MET A 59 2.74 -9.62 -6.67
CA MET A 59 2.43 -9.27 -5.29
C MET A 59 2.08 -10.51 -4.48
N CYS A 60 1.97 -10.39 -3.16
CA CYS A 60 1.39 -11.45 -2.32
C CYS A 60 0.00 -11.82 -2.82
N GLN A 61 -0.20 -13.10 -3.17
CA GLN A 61 -1.51 -13.60 -3.59
C GLN A 61 -2.50 -13.54 -2.41
N PRO A 62 -3.64 -12.86 -2.51
CA PRO A 62 -4.70 -12.92 -1.50
C PRO A 62 -5.37 -14.29 -1.54
N ILE A 63 -5.34 -15.04 -0.41
CA ILE A 63 -5.76 -16.44 -0.34
C ILE A 63 -7.07 -16.59 0.43
N GLU A 64 -7.11 -16.09 1.66
CA GLU A 64 -8.25 -16.28 2.55
C GLU A 64 -8.53 -15.00 3.35
N PHE A 65 -9.81 -14.72 3.57
CA PHE A 65 -10.29 -13.64 4.42
C PHE A 65 -11.39 -14.17 5.31
N GLY A 66 -11.42 -13.77 6.59
CA GLY A 66 -12.42 -14.25 7.52
C GLY A 66 -12.37 -13.57 8.87
N VAL A 67 -13.13 -14.13 9.81
CA VAL A 67 -13.21 -13.69 11.21
C VAL A 67 -12.62 -14.76 12.12
N CYS A 68 -11.90 -14.35 13.15
CA CYS A 68 -11.36 -15.20 14.20
C CYS A 68 -11.62 -14.56 15.57
N GLU A 69 -11.22 -15.23 16.65
CA GLU A 69 -11.39 -14.69 18.02
C GLU A 69 -10.67 -13.35 18.23
N GLU A 70 -9.55 -13.12 17.54
CA GLU A 70 -8.76 -11.89 17.64
C GLU A 70 -9.29 -10.73 16.78
N GLY A 71 -10.31 -10.96 15.94
CA GLY A 71 -10.88 -9.97 15.01
C GLY A 71 -11.05 -10.47 13.58
N VAL A 72 -10.73 -9.63 12.58
CA VAL A 72 -10.76 -9.97 11.16
C VAL A 72 -9.35 -10.32 10.68
N TYR A 73 -9.23 -11.36 9.85
CA TYR A 73 -7.93 -11.77 9.32
C TYR A 73 -7.90 -11.87 7.79
N SER A 74 -6.70 -11.72 7.23
CA SER A 74 -6.39 -12.08 5.85
C SER A 74 -5.13 -12.93 5.79
N VAL A 75 -5.14 -13.93 4.90
CA VAL A 75 -3.99 -14.76 4.57
C VAL A 75 -3.55 -14.47 3.15
N GLN A 76 -2.26 -14.26 2.97
CA GLN A 76 -1.62 -13.96 1.69
C GLN A 76 -0.43 -14.90 1.49
N SER A 77 -0.05 -15.16 0.24
CA SER A 77 1.17 -15.92 -0.03
C SER A 77 2.39 -15.18 0.53
N TRP A 78 3.40 -15.95 0.94
CA TRP A 78 4.69 -15.40 1.33
C TRP A 78 5.56 -15.15 0.10
N ILE A 79 6.25 -14.00 0.06
CA ILE A 79 7.27 -13.71 -0.95
C ILE A 79 8.64 -13.97 -0.34
N ASP A 80 9.36 -14.95 -0.89
CA ASP A 80 10.75 -15.26 -0.54
C ASP A 80 11.69 -14.30 -1.25
N GLY A 81 11.96 -13.19 -0.62
CA GLY A 81 12.81 -12.12 -1.14
C GLY A 81 13.36 -11.25 -0.04
N VAL A 82 14.24 -10.35 -0.45
CA VAL A 82 14.80 -9.29 0.40
C VAL A 82 14.01 -7.99 0.17
N ASP A 83 14.03 -7.12 1.15
CA ASP A 83 13.41 -5.79 0.97
C ASP A 83 14.24 -4.99 -0.03
N ALA A 84 13.58 -4.44 -1.05
CA ALA A 84 14.27 -3.73 -2.14
C ALA A 84 15.09 -2.53 -1.62
N GLU A 85 14.60 -1.86 -0.58
CA GLU A 85 15.29 -0.75 0.08
C GLU A 85 16.68 -1.14 0.64
N GLU A 86 16.86 -2.41 1.06
CA GLU A 86 18.10 -2.90 1.65
C GLU A 86 19.19 -3.23 0.61
N VAL A 87 18.78 -3.52 -0.64
CA VAL A 87 19.71 -4.08 -1.64
C VAL A 87 19.84 -3.24 -2.91
N ILE A 88 18.95 -2.28 -3.14
CA ILE A 88 18.92 -1.55 -4.42
C ILE A 88 20.16 -0.68 -4.62
N SER A 89 20.71 -0.11 -3.54
CA SER A 89 21.91 0.73 -3.58
C SER A 89 23.18 -0.05 -3.97
N ASP A 90 23.17 -1.37 -3.80
CA ASP A 90 24.30 -2.24 -4.13
C ASP A 90 24.24 -2.74 -5.59
N GLN A 91 23.14 -2.46 -6.28
CA GLN A 91 22.96 -2.78 -7.70
C GLN A 91 23.63 -1.74 -8.58
N SER A 92 24.04 -2.13 -9.78
CA SER A 92 24.54 -1.19 -10.79
C SER A 92 23.45 -0.17 -11.21
N ASP A 93 23.84 1.00 -11.70
CA ASP A 93 22.92 2.04 -12.19
C ASP A 93 21.94 1.49 -13.24
N THR A 94 22.39 0.57 -14.09
CA THR A 94 21.56 -0.10 -15.09
C THR A 94 20.49 -0.97 -14.44
N GLU A 95 20.83 -1.75 -13.42
CA GLU A 95 19.88 -2.60 -12.71
C GLU A 95 18.87 -1.75 -11.94
N GLN A 96 19.32 -0.71 -11.24
CA GLN A 96 18.44 0.24 -10.56
C GLN A 96 17.43 0.86 -11.54
N TYR A 97 17.90 1.26 -12.72
CA TYR A 97 17.04 1.80 -13.78
C TYR A 97 16.01 0.77 -14.27
N VAL A 98 16.41 -0.49 -14.47
CA VAL A 98 15.50 -1.58 -14.86
C VAL A 98 14.43 -1.82 -13.80
N TYR A 99 14.79 -1.86 -12.52
CA TYR A 99 13.81 -1.95 -11.43
C TYR A 99 12.85 -0.77 -11.39
N GLY A 100 13.35 0.44 -11.63
CA GLY A 100 12.50 1.64 -11.75
C GLY A 100 11.48 1.55 -12.88
N LEU A 101 11.90 1.05 -14.05
CA LEU A 101 11.00 0.80 -15.18
C LEU A 101 9.94 -0.25 -14.86
N GLU A 102 10.33 -1.34 -14.19
CA GLU A 102 9.38 -2.40 -13.81
C GLU A 102 8.39 -1.90 -12.76
N ALA A 103 8.86 -1.16 -11.76
CA ALA A 103 7.99 -0.50 -10.79
C ALA A 103 6.96 0.42 -11.49
N GLY A 104 7.40 1.21 -12.46
CA GLY A 104 6.50 2.05 -13.26
C GLY A 104 5.46 1.26 -14.06
N ARG A 105 5.85 0.10 -14.64
CA ARG A 105 4.92 -0.80 -15.35
C ARG A 105 3.89 -1.41 -14.40
N ILE A 106 4.31 -1.84 -13.22
CA ILE A 106 3.43 -2.36 -12.17
C ILE A 106 2.41 -1.28 -11.76
N LEU A 107 2.88 -0.08 -11.46
CA LEU A 107 2.02 1.04 -11.09
C LEU A 107 1.01 1.38 -12.19
N ARG A 108 1.42 1.35 -13.44
CA ARG A 108 0.52 1.55 -14.59
C ARG A 108 -0.58 0.50 -14.66
N ARG A 109 -0.29 -0.77 -14.34
CA ARG A 109 -1.31 -1.83 -14.27
C ARG A 109 -2.30 -1.56 -13.13
N ILE A 110 -1.82 -1.15 -11.95
CA ILE A 110 -2.69 -0.78 -10.83
C ILE A 110 -3.60 0.39 -11.22
N HIS A 111 -3.07 1.40 -11.89
CA HIS A 111 -3.81 2.56 -12.38
C HIS A 111 -4.76 2.25 -13.56
N SER A 112 -4.78 1.03 -14.09
CA SER A 112 -5.79 0.63 -15.08
C SER A 112 -7.14 0.28 -14.46
N ILE A 113 -7.23 0.17 -13.14
CA ILE A 113 -8.49 -0.06 -12.42
C ILE A 113 -9.21 1.28 -12.27
N PRO A 114 -10.39 1.47 -12.89
CA PRO A 114 -11.14 2.70 -12.74
C PRO A 114 -11.71 2.81 -11.33
N ALA A 115 -11.85 4.04 -10.82
CA ALA A 115 -12.57 4.28 -9.59
C ALA A 115 -14.07 3.98 -9.81
N PRO A 116 -14.80 3.55 -8.76
CA PRO A 116 -16.26 3.40 -8.84
C PRO A 116 -16.92 4.74 -9.22
N GLU A 117 -18.02 4.70 -9.97
CA GLU A 117 -18.77 5.92 -10.35
C GLU A 117 -19.28 6.70 -9.14
N THR A 118 -19.49 6.02 -8.01
CA THR A 118 -19.89 6.63 -6.73
C THR A 118 -18.75 7.31 -6.00
N GLN A 119 -17.50 7.17 -6.47
CA GLN A 119 -16.34 7.80 -5.85
C GLN A 119 -16.38 9.31 -6.07
N GLU A 120 -16.26 10.07 -4.98
CA GLU A 120 -16.07 11.52 -5.05
C GLU A 120 -14.91 11.86 -5.98
N ASP A 121 -15.06 12.89 -6.80
CA ASP A 121 -14.03 13.32 -7.73
C ASP A 121 -12.73 13.75 -7.02
N TRP A 122 -11.62 13.63 -7.74
CA TRP A 122 -10.30 13.91 -7.20
C TRP A 122 -10.15 15.34 -6.68
N GLU A 123 -10.68 16.34 -7.42
CA GLU A 123 -10.59 17.75 -7.05
C GLU A 123 -11.30 18.02 -5.72
N SER A 124 -12.54 17.59 -5.59
CA SER A 124 -13.35 17.75 -4.37
C SER A 124 -12.71 17.06 -3.17
N ARG A 125 -12.32 15.79 -3.34
CA ARG A 125 -11.69 14.99 -2.28
C ARG A 125 -10.39 15.60 -1.78
N PHE A 126 -9.50 16.00 -2.69
CA PHE A 126 -8.20 16.53 -2.30
C PHE A 126 -8.28 17.95 -1.77
N ASN A 127 -9.18 18.81 -2.29
CA ASN A 127 -9.41 20.12 -1.72
C ASN A 127 -9.85 20.02 -0.26
N ARG A 128 -10.85 19.18 0.02
CA ARG A 128 -11.30 18.92 1.41
C ARG A 128 -10.16 18.40 2.30
N LYS A 129 -9.33 17.48 1.78
CA LYS A 129 -8.17 16.94 2.52
C LYS A 129 -7.14 18.05 2.81
N MET A 130 -6.85 18.92 1.84
CA MET A 130 -5.92 20.06 2.00
C MET A 130 -6.46 21.06 3.01
N ASP A 131 -7.73 21.44 2.91
CA ASP A 131 -8.35 22.37 3.86
C ASP A 131 -8.28 21.86 5.29
N CYS A 132 -8.55 20.56 5.48
CA CYS A 132 -8.41 19.93 6.80
C CYS A 132 -6.96 19.98 7.31
N LYS A 133 -5.96 19.72 6.44
CA LYS A 133 -4.55 19.74 6.83
C LYS A 133 -4.06 21.16 7.12
N ILE A 134 -4.45 22.14 6.32
CA ILE A 134 -4.11 23.56 6.51
C ILE A 134 -4.69 24.06 7.84
N ARG A 135 -5.97 23.74 8.12
CA ARG A 135 -6.59 24.09 9.41
C ARG A 135 -5.84 23.48 10.59
N ARG A 136 -5.56 22.17 10.55
CA ARG A 136 -4.79 21.48 11.61
C ARG A 136 -3.41 22.07 11.80
N TYR A 137 -2.74 22.47 10.71
CA TYR A 137 -1.47 23.17 10.79
C TYR A 137 -1.64 24.54 11.46
N GLY A 138 -2.72 25.28 11.16
CA GLY A 138 -3.06 26.54 11.83
C GLY A 138 -3.23 26.42 13.35
N GLU A 139 -3.79 25.28 13.80
CA GLU A 139 -4.01 24.95 15.21
C GLU A 139 -2.76 24.36 15.92
N CYS A 140 -1.79 23.86 15.15
CA CYS A 140 -0.58 23.24 15.70
C CYS A 140 0.32 24.28 16.37
N PRO A 141 0.80 24.05 17.60
CA PRO A 141 1.73 24.97 18.26
C PRO A 141 3.11 25.00 17.62
N VAL A 142 3.51 23.94 16.91
CA VAL A 142 4.78 23.87 16.20
C VAL A 142 4.57 24.35 14.76
N LYS A 143 5.36 25.34 14.34
CA LYS A 143 5.33 25.91 12.99
C LYS A 143 6.69 25.75 12.32
N TYR A 144 6.65 25.54 11.00
CA TYR A 144 7.85 25.68 10.17
C TYR A 144 8.12 27.14 9.86
N GLU A 145 9.37 27.54 9.77
CA GLU A 145 9.79 28.92 9.46
C GLU A 145 9.11 29.45 8.18
N ASN A 146 9.02 28.64 7.13
CA ASN A 146 8.40 29.00 5.85
C ASN A 146 7.04 28.30 5.63
N GLY A 147 6.33 27.93 6.70
CA GLY A 147 5.09 27.17 6.60
C GLY A 147 4.00 27.85 5.77
N GLN A 148 3.92 29.20 5.81
CA GLN A 148 2.96 29.95 5.02
C GLN A 148 3.21 29.83 3.52
N ALA A 149 4.47 29.81 3.08
CA ALA A 149 4.81 29.65 1.66
C ALA A 149 4.30 28.33 1.08
N PHE A 150 4.30 27.24 1.86
CA PHE A 150 3.71 25.96 1.43
C PHE A 150 2.18 26.05 1.29
N ILE A 151 1.52 26.75 2.20
CA ILE A 151 0.06 26.97 2.13
C ILE A 151 -0.29 27.79 0.90
N ASP A 152 0.43 28.86 0.64
CA ASP A 152 0.23 29.74 -0.52
C ASP A 152 0.44 28.93 -1.82
N TYR A 153 1.53 28.18 -1.92
CA TYR A 153 1.79 27.29 -3.06
C TYR A 153 0.66 26.28 -3.29
N ILE A 154 0.15 25.63 -2.24
CA ILE A 154 -0.99 24.72 -2.35
C ILE A 154 -2.21 25.45 -2.90
N ASN A 155 -2.54 26.61 -2.37
CA ASN A 155 -3.73 27.36 -2.78
C ASN A 155 -3.64 27.85 -4.23
N GLU A 156 -2.50 28.35 -4.65
CA GLU A 156 -2.24 28.79 -6.04
C GLU A 156 -2.33 27.65 -7.05
N ASN A 157 -1.98 26.42 -6.63
CA ASN A 157 -1.89 25.26 -7.52
C ASN A 157 -3.09 24.29 -7.42
N ARG A 158 -4.18 24.63 -6.71
CA ARG A 158 -5.39 23.78 -6.63
C ARG A 158 -5.99 23.46 -7.99
N HIS A 159 -5.84 24.32 -8.98
CA HIS A 159 -6.29 24.11 -10.35
C HIS A 159 -5.67 22.87 -11.01
N LEU A 160 -4.52 22.39 -10.54
CA LEU A 160 -3.86 21.17 -11.02
C LEU A 160 -4.63 19.89 -10.65
N LEU A 161 -5.59 19.97 -9.74
CA LEU A 161 -6.43 18.82 -9.35
C LEU A 161 -7.57 18.56 -10.35
N LYS A 162 -7.86 19.52 -11.24
CA LYS A 162 -8.97 19.41 -12.19
C LYS A 162 -8.74 18.30 -13.21
N ASN A 163 -9.84 17.63 -13.57
CA ASN A 163 -9.87 16.63 -14.64
C ASN A 163 -8.80 15.51 -14.50
N ARG A 164 -8.44 15.14 -13.27
CA ARG A 164 -7.53 14.03 -13.05
C ARG A 164 -8.24 12.70 -13.30
N PRO A 165 -7.56 11.72 -13.92
CA PRO A 165 -8.13 10.38 -14.07
C PRO A 165 -8.53 9.79 -12.72
N GLN A 166 -9.73 9.24 -12.64
CA GLN A 166 -10.25 8.57 -11.45
C GLN A 166 -9.90 7.08 -11.52
N VAL A 167 -8.78 6.72 -10.93
CA VAL A 167 -8.26 5.36 -10.93
C VAL A 167 -7.84 4.93 -9.53
N TYR A 168 -7.77 3.61 -9.32
CA TYR A 168 -7.23 3.06 -8.09
C TYR A 168 -5.74 3.43 -7.96
N GLN A 169 -5.33 3.78 -6.74
CA GLN A 169 -3.96 4.17 -6.44
C GLN A 169 -3.43 3.37 -5.27
N HIS A 170 -2.16 2.97 -5.34
CA HIS A 170 -1.48 2.30 -4.23
C HIS A 170 -1.39 3.20 -2.98
N GLY A 171 -1.21 4.50 -3.17
CA GLY A 171 -1.19 5.51 -2.10
C GLY A 171 0.14 5.65 -1.36
N ASP A 172 1.01 4.64 -1.40
CA ASP A 172 2.32 4.63 -0.73
C ASP A 172 3.32 3.78 -1.53
N TYR A 173 3.45 4.08 -2.83
CA TYR A 173 4.27 3.31 -3.77
C TYR A 173 5.71 3.80 -3.75
N HIS A 174 6.53 3.16 -2.92
CA HIS A 174 7.95 3.45 -2.79
C HIS A 174 8.74 2.17 -2.49
N ILE A 175 10.05 2.26 -2.61
CA ILE A 175 10.98 1.13 -2.51
C ILE A 175 10.90 0.36 -1.18
N GLY A 176 10.59 1.02 -0.06
CA GLY A 176 10.41 0.38 1.24
C GLY A 176 9.18 -0.54 1.34
N ASN A 177 8.28 -0.49 0.34
CA ASN A 177 7.12 -1.37 0.23
C ASN A 177 7.28 -2.42 -0.89
N MET A 178 8.51 -2.65 -1.37
CA MET A 178 8.83 -3.57 -2.45
C MET A 178 9.80 -4.66 -1.98
N LYS A 179 9.72 -5.82 -2.61
CA LYS A 179 10.65 -6.93 -2.41
C LYS A 179 11.25 -7.38 -3.74
N ILE A 180 12.50 -7.80 -3.68
CA ILE A 180 13.16 -8.48 -4.81
C ILE A 180 13.29 -9.96 -4.42
N ASP A 181 12.68 -10.84 -5.21
CA ASP A 181 12.73 -12.28 -4.96
C ASP A 181 14.08 -12.89 -5.37
N ARG A 182 14.27 -14.18 -5.10
CA ARG A 182 15.52 -14.92 -5.44
C ARG A 182 15.80 -15.01 -6.93
N LYS A 183 14.80 -14.69 -7.78
CA LYS A 183 14.94 -14.69 -9.25
C LYS A 183 15.21 -13.27 -9.79
N GLY A 184 15.30 -12.29 -8.91
CA GLY A 184 15.46 -10.88 -9.27
C GLY A 184 14.16 -10.20 -9.71
N GLN A 185 12.99 -10.79 -9.43
CA GLN A 185 11.71 -10.18 -9.76
C GLN A 185 11.27 -9.20 -8.66
N LEU A 186 10.81 -8.03 -9.07
CA LEU A 186 10.21 -7.02 -8.19
C LEU A 186 8.75 -7.38 -7.88
N HIS A 187 8.41 -7.27 -6.58
CA HIS A 187 7.07 -7.50 -6.03
C HIS A 187 6.60 -6.29 -5.24
#